data_3f3feb660fffc04579e915f68a9dd65f
#
_entry.id   3f3feb660fffc04579e915f68a9dd65f
#
_cell.length_a   1.000
_cell.length_b   1.000
_cell.length_c   1.000
_cell.angle_alpha   90.00
_cell.angle_beta   90.00
_cell.angle_gamma   90.00
#
_symmetry.space_group_name_H-M   'P 1'
#
loop_
_entity.id
_entity.type
_entity.pdbx_description
1 polymer ?
#
loop_
_entity_poly.entity_id
_entity_poly.type
_entity_poly.pdbx_seq_one_letter_code
_entity_poly.pdbx_strand_id
1 'polypeptide(L)'
;MHVDEFTKQKGREALAKELTKEGMFELQKKTIRGNEYNVFVNVPQNLYEYFQFALIHGEWDFLAYEDESYKYQEVLNTAAGLAHLLIDKYGIKKGDAVAFSMRNYPEWIFSYIAVTSIGGIAVPLNSWWQGKELDYGITHSEAKLFIGDDERLQRLEGLVEDIPRISVRCDASAYTNTVAYEEVVEPNEAFPLVEIDPEDDASIMYTSGSTGYPKGVVTTHRSIINTPVAWAFLGSMASQLETDGGATFIQPESPCTLAAVPLFHVTGSHSNFLLSLVTATRIVLMYKWDPIKAIELIEKYKVTSFSGVPTMAQDILKASEDNPEIDLSSLVSLGGGGAARPPEQIKAQEKNHPNKIAGVGYGLTETNAAGTNASGKLLYDKPDTAGFPTPLIHQLKIIDEKGEELPTGEVGEVCIKSVSNFRCYLKDEQATNESLDLEGWFRSGDVGCLDEDGFLYIKDRIKDIVIRGGENIACLEIEAVMTEHPAIAEASVFGLPDERLGESLATRIALNPGMTITEPEVSSFLEKKIAKFKIPSRMWFQEEQLPRIASGKTAKKQMREEAIKELGLE
;
A
#
# COMPACT_ATOMS: atom_id res chain seq x y z
N MET A 1 27.27 6.73 10.49
CA MET A 1 27.14 5.44 11.21
C MET A 1 27.36 4.30 10.23
N HIS A 2 28.13 3.27 10.58
CA HIS A 2 28.30 2.11 9.72
C HIS A 2 27.01 1.28 9.65
N VAL A 3 26.70 0.71 8.48
CA VAL A 3 25.45 -0.05 8.24
C VAL A 3 25.30 -1.25 9.17
N ASP A 4 26.40 -1.91 9.56
CA ASP A 4 26.35 -3.06 10.48
C ASP A 4 25.93 -2.68 11.89
N GLU A 5 26.26 -1.46 12.34
CA GLU A 5 25.76 -0.90 13.59
C GLU A 5 24.27 -0.57 13.49
N PHE A 6 23.86 -0.03 12.34
CA PHE A 6 22.45 0.27 12.05
C PHE A 6 21.59 -0.99 11.93
N THR A 7 22.15 -2.13 11.55
CA THR A 7 21.43 -3.43 11.54
C THR A 7 20.95 -3.79 12.94
N LYS A 8 21.65 -3.37 14.00
CA LYS A 8 21.21 -3.59 15.37
C LYS A 8 20.15 -2.58 15.79
N GLN A 9 19.11 -3.04 16.50
CA GLN A 9 18.05 -2.18 17.00
C GLN A 9 18.58 -0.98 17.82
N LYS A 10 19.56 -1.23 18.71
CA LYS A 10 20.19 -0.17 19.52
C LYS A 10 20.86 0.92 18.69
N GLY A 11 21.51 0.54 17.58
CA GLY A 11 22.14 1.50 16.65
C GLY A 11 21.10 2.37 15.96
N ARG A 12 20.01 1.78 15.47
CA ARG A 12 18.89 2.52 14.88
C ARG A 12 18.26 3.49 15.87
N GLU A 13 18.00 3.05 17.10
CA GLU A 13 17.44 3.91 18.14
C GLU A 13 18.39 5.06 18.53
N ALA A 14 19.71 4.81 18.57
CA ALA A 14 20.69 5.84 18.89
C ALA A 14 20.70 6.93 17.81
N LEU A 15 20.75 6.56 16.54
CA LEU A 15 20.67 7.50 15.42
C LEU A 15 19.34 8.26 15.40
N ALA A 16 18.23 7.56 15.60
CA ALA A 16 16.90 8.17 15.67
C ALA A 16 16.82 9.22 16.79
N LYS A 17 17.31 8.91 17.99
CA LYS A 17 17.35 9.85 19.13
C LYS A 17 18.19 11.09 18.81
N GLU A 18 19.24 10.96 18.03
CA GLU A 18 20.07 12.11 17.61
C GLU A 18 19.29 13.01 16.64
N LEU A 19 18.72 12.43 15.60
CA LEU A 19 18.02 13.17 14.54
C LEU A 19 16.67 13.76 14.97
N THR A 20 16.13 13.33 16.11
CA THR A 20 14.83 13.80 16.62
C THR A 20 14.92 14.79 17.78
N LYS A 21 16.12 15.28 18.12
CA LYS A 21 16.31 16.30 19.16
C LYS A 21 15.80 17.67 18.77
N GLU A 22 15.94 18.02 17.48
CA GLU A 22 15.60 19.31 16.93
C GLU A 22 15.37 19.23 15.41
N GLY A 23 14.89 20.30 14.80
CA GLY A 23 14.67 20.40 13.36
C GLY A 23 13.33 19.77 12.93
N MET A 24 13.21 19.45 11.65
CA MET A 24 11.97 18.95 11.06
C MET A 24 11.43 17.70 11.77
N PHE A 25 12.31 16.81 12.19
CA PHE A 25 11.95 15.54 12.81
C PHE A 25 11.95 15.58 14.35
N GLU A 26 11.88 16.76 14.96
CA GLU A 26 11.76 16.87 16.42
C GLU A 26 10.54 16.12 16.93
N LEU A 27 10.76 15.29 17.97
CA LEU A 27 9.72 14.48 18.59
C LEU A 27 9.32 15.02 19.95
N GLN A 28 8.02 15.03 20.20
CA GLN A 28 7.45 15.26 21.52
C GLN A 28 6.39 14.20 21.83
N LYS A 29 6.23 13.89 23.12
CA LYS A 29 5.14 13.05 23.57
C LYS A 29 3.83 13.83 23.56
N LYS A 30 2.79 13.27 22.95
CA LYS A 30 1.42 13.79 23.00
C LYS A 30 0.45 12.70 23.37
N THR A 31 -0.57 13.05 24.15
CA THR A 31 -1.70 12.17 24.41
C THR A 31 -2.73 12.33 23.31
N ILE A 32 -3.00 11.23 22.59
CA ILE A 32 -3.97 11.17 21.49
C ILE A 32 -4.93 10.02 21.80
N ARG A 33 -6.22 10.31 21.86
CA ARG A 33 -7.27 9.31 22.17
C ARG A 33 -6.95 8.50 23.44
N GLY A 34 -6.40 9.17 24.48
CA GLY A 34 -6.05 8.56 25.77
C GLY A 34 -4.68 7.87 25.84
N ASN A 35 -3.97 7.73 24.73
CA ASN A 35 -2.67 7.06 24.65
C ASN A 35 -1.52 8.02 24.39
N GLU A 36 -0.33 7.75 24.97
CA GLU A 36 0.89 8.50 24.66
C GLU A 36 1.56 8.00 23.37
N TYR A 37 1.92 8.95 22.51
CA TYR A 37 2.68 8.72 21.29
C TYR A 37 3.81 9.73 21.14
N ASN A 38 4.90 9.32 20.51
CA ASN A 38 5.88 10.25 19.98
C ASN A 38 5.35 10.83 18.65
N VAL A 39 5.31 12.15 18.55
CA VAL A 39 4.75 12.88 17.39
C VAL A 39 5.77 13.88 16.88
N PHE A 40 5.94 13.96 15.59
CA PHE A 40 6.69 15.04 14.97
C PHE A 40 5.97 16.38 15.17
N VAL A 41 6.65 17.37 15.74
CA VAL A 41 6.00 18.64 16.12
C VAL A 41 6.27 19.78 15.15
N ASN A 42 7.36 19.70 14.37
CA ASN A 42 7.75 20.72 13.40
C ASN A 42 7.33 20.36 11.96
N VAL A 43 6.27 19.57 11.83
CA VAL A 43 5.68 19.20 10.55
C VAL A 43 4.24 19.73 10.47
N PRO A 44 3.67 19.84 9.26
CA PRO A 44 2.26 20.20 9.08
C PRO A 44 1.34 19.33 9.94
N GLN A 45 0.33 19.93 10.54
CA GLN A 45 -0.55 19.24 11.49
C GLN A 45 -1.84 18.73 10.85
N ASN A 46 -2.23 19.26 9.69
CA ASN A 46 -3.37 18.79 8.90
C ASN A 46 -2.99 18.73 7.41
N LEU A 47 -3.81 18.07 6.58
CA LEU A 47 -3.50 17.87 5.17
C LEU A 47 -3.47 19.17 4.36
N TYR A 48 -4.28 20.18 4.72
CA TYR A 48 -4.17 21.50 4.09
C TYR A 48 -2.77 22.09 4.28
N GLU A 49 -2.27 22.15 5.51
CA GLU A 49 -0.91 22.62 5.81
C GLU A 49 0.16 21.77 5.10
N TYR A 50 -0.07 20.44 5.02
CA TYR A 50 0.85 19.52 4.36
C TYR A 50 0.98 19.80 2.86
N PHE A 51 -0.12 20.11 2.19
CA PHE A 51 -0.10 20.49 0.78
C PHE A 51 0.51 21.88 0.60
N GLN A 52 0.20 22.84 1.49
CA GLN A 52 0.83 24.18 1.46
C GLN A 52 2.33 24.12 1.69
N PHE A 53 2.82 23.21 2.53
CA PHE A 53 4.24 22.99 2.73
C PHE A 53 4.98 22.62 1.43
N ALA A 54 4.34 21.86 0.55
CA ALA A 54 4.91 21.47 -0.74
C ALA A 54 5.10 22.67 -1.72
N LEU A 55 4.46 23.83 -1.45
CA LEU A 55 4.61 25.04 -2.27
C LEU A 55 6.03 25.64 -2.24
N ILE A 56 6.90 25.25 -1.32
CA ILE A 56 8.32 25.59 -1.40
C ILE A 56 8.95 25.12 -2.72
N HIS A 57 8.32 24.15 -3.40
CA HIS A 57 8.71 23.59 -4.70
C HIS A 57 7.78 24.04 -5.83
N GLY A 58 6.98 25.10 -5.63
CA GLY A 58 5.86 25.50 -6.50
C GLY A 58 6.12 25.48 -8.01
N GLU A 59 7.34 25.91 -8.41
CA GLU A 59 7.74 25.97 -9.82
C GLU A 59 8.32 24.65 -10.38
N TRP A 60 8.48 23.62 -9.55
CA TRP A 60 9.01 22.34 -10.01
C TRP A 60 7.91 21.49 -10.64
N ASP A 61 8.29 20.64 -11.60
CA ASP A 61 7.41 19.62 -12.15
C ASP A 61 7.03 18.62 -11.09
N PHE A 62 5.73 18.41 -10.90
CA PHE A 62 5.23 17.49 -9.89
C PHE A 62 4.52 16.28 -10.49
N LEU A 63 3.55 16.50 -11.37
CA LEU A 63 2.66 15.46 -11.85
C LEU A 63 2.73 15.35 -13.36
N ALA A 64 2.89 14.13 -13.88
CA ALA A 64 2.82 13.83 -15.30
C ALA A 64 1.82 12.68 -15.55
N TYR A 65 1.01 12.84 -16.58
CA TYR A 65 0.08 11.83 -17.07
C TYR A 65 -0.02 11.93 -18.58
N GLU A 66 0.35 10.87 -19.32
CA GLU A 66 0.42 10.85 -20.79
C GLU A 66 1.21 12.04 -21.36
N ASP A 67 0.55 13.03 -21.96
CA ASP A 67 1.19 14.25 -22.47
C ASP A 67 0.93 15.49 -21.60
N GLU A 68 0.23 15.31 -20.47
CA GLU A 68 -0.03 16.35 -19.49
C GLU A 68 1.11 16.42 -18.45
N SER A 69 1.45 17.64 -18.03
CA SER A 69 2.43 17.87 -16.97
C SER A 69 1.98 19.07 -16.15
N TYR A 70 2.08 18.94 -14.82
CA TYR A 70 1.66 19.96 -13.87
C TYR A 70 2.79 20.23 -12.88
N LYS A 71 3.04 21.50 -12.60
CA LYS A 71 3.87 21.94 -11.50
C LYS A 71 3.13 21.80 -10.16
N TYR A 72 3.87 21.82 -9.06
CA TYR A 72 3.26 21.80 -7.72
C TYR A 72 2.19 22.89 -7.56
N GLN A 73 2.50 24.14 -7.97
CA GLN A 73 1.56 25.27 -7.89
C GLN A 73 0.29 25.02 -8.72
N GLU A 74 0.42 24.48 -9.92
CA GLU A 74 -0.72 24.22 -10.81
C GLU A 74 -1.65 23.15 -10.24
N VAL A 75 -1.09 22.08 -9.64
CA VAL A 75 -1.86 21.04 -8.93
C VAL A 75 -2.66 21.65 -7.79
N LEU A 76 -2.03 22.50 -6.97
CA LEU A 76 -2.70 23.12 -5.84
C LEU A 76 -3.74 24.15 -6.27
N ASN A 77 -3.47 24.95 -7.31
CA ASN A 77 -4.43 25.91 -7.84
C ASN A 77 -5.69 25.20 -8.41
N THR A 78 -5.49 24.08 -9.12
CA THR A 78 -6.63 23.28 -9.63
C THR A 78 -7.43 22.68 -8.48
N ALA A 79 -6.76 22.12 -7.47
CA ALA A 79 -7.43 21.60 -6.29
C ALA A 79 -8.16 22.70 -5.49
N ALA A 80 -7.60 23.90 -5.39
CA ALA A 80 -8.26 25.03 -4.74
C ALA A 80 -9.53 25.45 -5.48
N GLY A 81 -9.52 25.47 -6.82
CA GLY A 81 -10.70 25.71 -7.63
C GLY A 81 -11.82 24.69 -7.36
N LEU A 82 -11.47 23.40 -7.31
CA LEU A 82 -12.42 22.35 -6.92
C LEU A 82 -12.92 22.55 -5.49
N ALA A 83 -12.05 22.92 -4.54
CA ALA A 83 -12.44 23.17 -3.15
C ALA A 83 -13.48 24.30 -3.02
N HIS A 84 -13.34 25.39 -3.78
CA HIS A 84 -14.36 26.44 -3.88
C HIS A 84 -15.67 25.91 -4.46
N LEU A 85 -15.61 25.15 -5.55
CA LEU A 85 -16.80 24.55 -6.14
C LEU A 85 -17.55 23.64 -5.15
N LEU A 86 -16.83 22.83 -4.38
CA LEU A 86 -17.40 21.94 -3.35
C LEU A 86 -18.17 22.72 -2.29
N ILE A 87 -17.63 23.84 -1.80
CA ILE A 87 -18.29 24.68 -0.80
C ILE A 87 -19.43 25.49 -1.44
N ASP A 88 -19.15 26.27 -2.47
CA ASP A 88 -20.04 27.31 -2.97
C ASP A 88 -21.24 26.74 -3.71
N LYS A 89 -21.05 25.69 -4.49
CA LYS A 89 -22.12 25.07 -5.29
C LYS A 89 -22.78 23.90 -4.60
N TYR A 90 -21.98 23.01 -3.98
CA TYR A 90 -22.49 21.77 -3.40
C TYR A 90 -22.71 21.85 -1.87
N GLY A 91 -22.29 22.94 -1.24
CA GLY A 91 -22.49 23.16 0.20
C GLY A 91 -21.74 22.16 1.09
N ILE A 92 -20.64 21.58 0.58
CA ILE A 92 -19.80 20.66 1.35
C ILE A 92 -19.17 21.41 2.52
N LYS A 93 -19.25 20.81 3.69
CA LYS A 93 -18.74 21.37 4.95
C LYS A 93 -17.72 20.42 5.56
N LYS A 94 -16.95 20.92 6.52
CA LYS A 94 -16.10 20.12 7.38
C LYS A 94 -16.86 18.89 7.92
N GLY A 95 -16.27 17.71 7.78
CA GLY A 95 -16.86 16.43 8.17
C GLY A 95 -17.82 15.79 7.15
N ASP A 96 -18.14 16.48 6.06
CA ASP A 96 -18.93 15.88 4.98
C ASP A 96 -18.06 14.97 4.10
N ALA A 97 -18.60 13.81 3.74
CA ALA A 97 -17.92 12.87 2.87
C ALA A 97 -18.15 13.21 1.40
N VAL A 98 -17.08 13.11 0.60
CA VAL A 98 -17.11 13.19 -0.86
C VAL A 98 -16.49 11.92 -1.42
N ALA A 99 -17.29 11.13 -2.13
CA ALA A 99 -16.81 9.90 -2.76
C ALA A 99 -16.28 10.18 -4.17
N PHE A 100 -15.21 9.47 -4.53
CA PHE A 100 -14.70 9.50 -5.89
C PHE A 100 -14.13 8.15 -6.29
N SER A 101 -14.30 7.81 -7.57
CA SER A 101 -13.80 6.56 -8.14
C SER A 101 -13.42 6.76 -9.60
N MET A 102 -12.15 6.55 -9.90
CA MET A 102 -11.57 6.65 -11.23
C MET A 102 -10.24 5.91 -11.28
N ARG A 103 -9.66 5.75 -12.46
CA ARG A 103 -8.30 5.27 -12.62
C ARG A 103 -7.28 6.28 -12.07
N ASN A 104 -6.00 6.02 -12.24
CA ASN A 104 -4.93 6.94 -11.81
C ASN A 104 -4.87 8.16 -12.75
N TYR A 105 -5.83 9.06 -12.60
CA TYR A 105 -5.89 10.35 -13.28
C TYR A 105 -5.38 11.48 -12.37
N PRO A 106 -4.91 12.61 -12.93
CA PRO A 106 -4.60 13.82 -12.17
C PRO A 106 -5.79 14.29 -11.30
N GLU A 107 -7.00 14.15 -11.78
CA GLU A 107 -8.24 14.55 -11.10
C GLU A 107 -8.49 13.77 -9.81
N TRP A 108 -7.93 12.55 -9.67
CA TRP A 108 -7.95 11.83 -8.39
C TRP A 108 -7.16 12.61 -7.33
N ILE A 109 -5.97 13.09 -7.69
CA ILE A 109 -5.09 13.86 -6.80
C ILE A 109 -5.73 15.21 -6.46
N PHE A 110 -6.27 15.91 -7.47
CA PHE A 110 -6.98 17.17 -7.26
C PHE A 110 -8.18 17.00 -6.33
N SER A 111 -8.97 15.93 -6.49
CA SER A 111 -10.11 15.62 -5.64
C SER A 111 -9.71 15.34 -4.20
N TYR A 112 -8.66 14.52 -4.00
CA TYR A 112 -8.16 14.21 -2.66
C TYR A 112 -7.67 15.46 -1.93
N ILE A 113 -6.87 16.30 -2.60
CA ILE A 113 -6.38 17.57 -2.05
C ILE A 113 -7.55 18.52 -1.74
N ALA A 114 -8.47 18.72 -2.68
CA ALA A 114 -9.57 19.65 -2.53
C ALA A 114 -10.48 19.30 -1.33
N VAL A 115 -10.90 18.04 -1.25
CA VAL A 115 -11.81 17.57 -0.19
C VAL A 115 -11.15 17.68 1.19
N THR A 116 -9.91 17.19 1.33
CA THR A 116 -9.24 17.19 2.63
C THR A 116 -8.78 18.58 3.07
N SER A 117 -8.50 19.48 2.12
CA SER A 117 -8.11 20.88 2.42
C SER A 117 -9.25 21.74 2.99
N ILE A 118 -10.50 21.34 2.82
CA ILE A 118 -11.68 22.00 3.41
C ILE A 118 -12.23 21.26 4.63
N GLY A 119 -11.46 20.29 5.18
CA GLY A 119 -11.90 19.44 6.28
C GLY A 119 -13.01 18.46 5.91
N GLY A 120 -13.26 18.23 4.62
CA GLY A 120 -14.12 17.17 4.13
C GLY A 120 -13.40 15.81 4.25
N ILE A 121 -14.20 14.73 4.20
CA ILE A 121 -13.70 13.36 4.28
C ILE A 121 -13.60 12.78 2.87
N ALA A 122 -12.39 12.53 2.41
CA ALA A 122 -12.13 11.90 1.12
C ALA A 122 -12.49 10.41 1.16
N VAL A 123 -13.34 9.95 0.24
CA VAL A 123 -13.76 8.56 0.13
C VAL A 123 -13.34 7.98 -1.22
N PRO A 124 -12.06 7.62 -1.40
CA PRO A 124 -11.58 7.02 -2.63
C PRO A 124 -12.06 5.58 -2.76
N LEU A 125 -13.06 5.36 -3.61
CA LEU A 125 -13.62 4.03 -3.84
C LEU A 125 -12.82 3.26 -4.88
N ASN A 126 -12.79 1.94 -4.71
CA ASN A 126 -12.10 1.04 -5.61
C ASN A 126 -12.67 1.13 -7.03
N SER A 127 -11.83 1.55 -7.97
CA SER A 127 -12.23 1.74 -9.38
C SER A 127 -12.57 0.44 -10.14
N TRP A 128 -12.37 -0.71 -9.53
CA TRP A 128 -12.76 -2.01 -10.10
C TRP A 128 -14.12 -2.49 -9.60
N TRP A 129 -14.67 -1.85 -8.57
CA TRP A 129 -15.98 -2.19 -8.04
C TRP A 129 -17.08 -2.07 -9.09
N GLN A 130 -18.03 -3.00 -9.02
CA GLN A 130 -19.25 -2.97 -9.82
C GLN A 130 -20.30 -2.03 -9.18
N GLY A 131 -21.38 -1.76 -9.90
CA GLY A 131 -22.37 -0.78 -9.48
C GLY A 131 -22.88 -0.93 -8.04
N LYS A 132 -23.22 -2.16 -7.61
CA LYS A 132 -23.68 -2.42 -6.23
C LYS A 132 -22.62 -2.18 -5.16
N GLU A 133 -21.35 -2.40 -5.49
CA GLU A 133 -20.25 -2.15 -4.56
C GLU A 133 -19.97 -0.64 -4.45
N LEU A 134 -20.02 0.08 -5.58
CA LEU A 134 -19.92 1.55 -5.61
C LEU A 134 -21.08 2.19 -4.86
N ASP A 135 -22.33 1.75 -5.10
CA ASP A 135 -23.52 2.16 -4.39
C ASP A 135 -23.37 1.95 -2.87
N TYR A 136 -22.92 0.76 -2.47
CA TYR A 136 -22.61 0.49 -1.07
C TYR A 136 -21.59 1.48 -0.50
N GLY A 137 -20.47 1.70 -1.18
CA GLY A 137 -19.42 2.62 -0.69
C GLY A 137 -19.92 4.06 -0.54
N ILE A 138 -20.70 4.55 -1.50
CA ILE A 138 -21.31 5.89 -1.49
C ILE A 138 -22.33 6.01 -0.36
N THR A 139 -23.26 5.06 -0.27
CA THR A 139 -24.35 5.08 0.73
C THR A 139 -23.83 4.86 2.15
N HIS A 140 -22.92 3.89 2.34
CA HIS A 140 -22.34 3.57 3.65
C HIS A 140 -21.51 4.73 4.22
N SER A 141 -20.75 5.44 3.35
CA SER A 141 -19.98 6.63 3.74
C SER A 141 -20.84 7.89 3.91
N GLU A 142 -22.13 7.85 3.52
CA GLU A 142 -23.01 9.02 3.49
C GLU A 142 -22.46 10.17 2.63
N ALA A 143 -21.79 9.80 1.54
CA ALA A 143 -21.19 10.78 0.65
C ALA A 143 -22.25 11.71 0.03
N LYS A 144 -21.98 13.01 0.04
CA LYS A 144 -22.88 14.04 -0.48
C LYS A 144 -22.67 14.37 -1.95
N LEU A 145 -21.55 13.93 -2.51
CA LEU A 145 -21.15 14.13 -3.89
C LEU A 145 -20.35 12.92 -4.36
N PHE A 146 -20.47 12.58 -5.65
CA PHE A 146 -19.64 11.57 -6.31
C PHE A 146 -18.88 12.18 -7.49
N ILE A 147 -17.55 11.91 -7.58
CA ILE A 147 -16.71 12.30 -8.71
C ILE A 147 -16.22 11.02 -9.38
N GLY A 148 -16.46 10.86 -10.69
CA GLY A 148 -16.11 9.62 -11.37
C GLY A 148 -15.90 9.75 -12.86
N ASP A 149 -15.14 8.81 -13.43
CA ASP A 149 -14.96 8.68 -14.86
C ASP A 149 -16.11 7.88 -15.53
N ASP A 150 -16.10 7.83 -16.84
CA ASP A 150 -17.13 7.23 -17.68
C ASP A 150 -17.55 5.82 -17.21
N GLU A 151 -16.58 4.92 -17.05
CA GLU A 151 -16.83 3.52 -16.67
C GLU A 151 -17.50 3.41 -15.28
N ARG A 152 -17.16 4.30 -14.32
CA ARG A 152 -17.75 4.29 -12.97
C ARG A 152 -19.12 4.94 -12.94
N LEU A 153 -19.32 5.99 -13.70
CA LEU A 153 -20.64 6.62 -13.86
C LEU A 153 -21.62 5.66 -14.54
N GLN A 154 -21.19 4.95 -15.60
CA GLN A 154 -22.00 3.94 -16.27
C GLN A 154 -22.41 2.80 -15.31
N ARG A 155 -21.52 2.35 -14.44
CA ARG A 155 -21.82 1.31 -13.43
C ARG A 155 -22.85 1.79 -12.40
N LEU A 156 -22.96 3.10 -12.17
CA LEU A 156 -23.94 3.71 -11.24
C LEU A 156 -25.24 4.13 -11.90
N GLU A 157 -25.47 3.78 -13.16
CA GLU A 157 -26.75 4.07 -13.83
C GLU A 157 -27.90 3.35 -13.12
N GLY A 158 -28.96 4.12 -12.76
CA GLY A 158 -30.08 3.63 -11.96
C GLY A 158 -29.79 3.43 -10.47
N LEU A 159 -28.61 3.82 -9.98
CA LEU A 159 -28.20 3.72 -8.57
C LEU A 159 -27.80 5.11 -8.05
N VAL A 160 -28.09 5.41 -6.77
CA VAL A 160 -27.73 6.68 -6.08
C VAL A 160 -27.98 7.94 -6.93
N GLU A 161 -29.11 8.02 -7.63
CA GLU A 161 -29.43 9.10 -8.56
C GLU A 161 -29.65 10.47 -7.89
N ASP A 162 -29.99 10.48 -6.62
CA ASP A 162 -30.23 11.70 -5.82
C ASP A 162 -28.93 12.44 -5.47
N ILE A 163 -27.76 11.79 -5.60
CA ILE A 163 -26.47 12.39 -5.27
C ILE A 163 -25.94 13.15 -6.50
N PRO A 164 -25.54 14.44 -6.37
CA PRO A 164 -24.91 15.17 -7.45
C PRO A 164 -23.59 14.53 -7.85
N ARG A 165 -23.27 14.60 -9.15
CA ARG A 165 -22.10 13.96 -9.73
C ARG A 165 -21.27 14.94 -10.54
N ILE A 166 -19.95 14.69 -10.54
CA ILE A 166 -18.99 15.36 -11.42
C ILE A 166 -18.34 14.28 -12.28
N SER A 167 -18.46 14.40 -13.61
CA SER A 167 -17.82 13.50 -14.56
C SER A 167 -16.39 13.96 -14.85
N VAL A 168 -15.48 13.00 -14.93
CA VAL A 168 -14.07 13.22 -15.24
C VAL A 168 -13.78 12.60 -16.61
N ARG A 169 -13.26 13.40 -17.54
CA ARG A 169 -12.81 12.96 -18.87
C ARG A 169 -13.89 12.25 -19.69
N CYS A 170 -15.15 12.62 -19.52
CA CYS A 170 -16.26 12.06 -20.29
C CYS A 170 -17.44 13.02 -20.41
N ASP A 171 -18.36 12.75 -21.36
CA ASP A 171 -19.54 13.55 -21.59
C ASP A 171 -20.54 13.45 -20.41
N ALA A 172 -20.66 14.53 -19.68
CA ALA A 172 -21.60 14.62 -18.53
C ALA A 172 -23.06 14.48 -18.95
N SER A 173 -23.43 14.86 -20.19
CA SER A 173 -24.82 14.82 -20.67
C SER A 173 -25.38 13.40 -20.81
N ALA A 174 -24.51 12.38 -20.79
CA ALA A 174 -24.88 10.98 -20.80
C ALA A 174 -25.44 10.49 -19.46
N TYR A 175 -25.28 11.25 -18.37
CA TYR A 175 -25.58 10.80 -17.02
C TYR A 175 -26.51 11.77 -16.28
N THR A 176 -27.42 11.22 -15.46
CA THR A 176 -28.34 12.00 -14.64
C THR A 176 -27.58 12.75 -13.54
N ASN A 177 -28.02 13.99 -13.23
CA ASN A 177 -27.50 14.84 -12.15
C ASN A 177 -25.97 15.02 -12.18
N THR A 178 -25.39 15.13 -13.39
CA THR A 178 -23.95 15.15 -13.61
C THR A 178 -23.53 16.42 -14.34
N VAL A 179 -22.38 16.98 -13.95
CA VAL A 179 -21.71 18.10 -14.65
C VAL A 179 -20.28 17.68 -15.00
N ALA A 180 -19.73 18.20 -16.10
CA ALA A 180 -18.36 17.90 -16.48
C ALA A 180 -17.35 18.63 -15.60
N TYR A 181 -16.30 17.94 -15.16
CA TYR A 181 -15.21 18.51 -14.36
C TYR A 181 -14.58 19.72 -15.05
N GLU A 182 -14.28 19.58 -16.33
CA GLU A 182 -13.64 20.58 -17.18
C GLU A 182 -14.49 21.84 -17.39
N GLU A 183 -15.81 21.74 -17.20
CA GLU A 183 -16.74 22.87 -17.35
C GLU A 183 -16.93 23.66 -16.04
N VAL A 184 -16.64 23.06 -14.89
CA VAL A 184 -17.02 23.64 -13.59
C VAL A 184 -15.84 23.91 -12.66
N VAL A 185 -14.67 23.30 -12.92
CA VAL A 185 -13.45 23.49 -12.10
C VAL A 185 -12.54 24.48 -12.80
N GLU A 186 -12.43 25.66 -12.24
CA GLU A 186 -11.45 26.67 -12.66
C GLU A 186 -10.37 26.83 -11.59
N PRO A 187 -9.08 26.84 -11.94
CA PRO A 187 -7.98 27.01 -10.98
C PRO A 187 -8.14 28.30 -10.14
N ASN A 188 -7.80 28.21 -8.85
CA ASN A 188 -7.81 29.33 -7.93
C ASN A 188 -6.47 29.37 -7.15
N GLU A 189 -5.96 30.55 -6.89
CA GLU A 189 -4.67 30.71 -6.19
C GLU A 189 -4.74 30.42 -4.68
N ALA A 190 -5.94 30.45 -4.10
CA ALA A 190 -6.15 30.28 -2.67
C ALA A 190 -7.26 29.25 -2.36
N PHE A 191 -7.06 28.43 -1.36
CA PHE A 191 -8.09 27.58 -0.80
C PHE A 191 -9.06 28.36 0.08
N PRO A 192 -10.32 27.91 0.18
CA PRO A 192 -11.24 28.38 1.23
C PRO A 192 -10.62 28.11 2.61
N LEU A 193 -10.68 29.09 3.51
CA LEU A 193 -10.15 28.95 4.87
C LEU A 193 -11.13 28.18 5.75
N VAL A 194 -10.71 27.01 6.21
CA VAL A 194 -11.47 26.17 7.16
C VAL A 194 -10.54 25.77 8.30
N GLU A 195 -11.02 25.87 9.54
CA GLU A 195 -10.27 25.40 10.71
C GLU A 195 -10.32 23.87 10.78
N ILE A 196 -9.17 23.21 10.70
CA ILE A 196 -9.03 21.76 10.67
C ILE A 196 -8.19 21.30 11.87
N ASP A 197 -8.79 20.47 12.75
CA ASP A 197 -8.08 19.84 13.84
C ASP A 197 -7.27 18.63 13.29
N PRO A 198 -6.05 18.38 13.77
CA PRO A 198 -5.28 17.20 13.37
C PRO A 198 -6.00 15.86 13.57
N GLU A 199 -6.91 15.78 14.53
CA GLU A 199 -7.68 14.56 14.83
C GLU A 199 -9.05 14.50 14.09
N ASP A 200 -9.39 15.48 13.27
CA ASP A 200 -10.55 15.41 12.38
C ASP A 200 -10.40 14.24 11.39
N ASP A 201 -11.51 13.59 11.06
CA ASP A 201 -11.53 12.55 10.02
C ASP A 201 -11.19 13.16 8.66
N ALA A 202 -10.28 12.54 7.95
CA ALA A 202 -9.81 13.05 6.67
C ALA A 202 -10.04 12.09 5.50
N SER A 203 -10.05 10.78 5.76
CA SER A 203 -10.30 9.80 4.70
C SER A 203 -11.01 8.54 5.21
N ILE A 204 -11.81 7.93 4.33
CA ILE A 204 -12.39 6.60 4.52
C ILE A 204 -11.93 5.73 3.35
N MET A 205 -11.04 4.78 3.62
CA MET A 205 -10.57 3.81 2.63
C MET A 205 -11.16 2.42 2.89
N TYR A 206 -11.71 1.80 1.87
CA TYR A 206 -12.36 0.51 2.02
C TYR A 206 -11.39 -0.67 1.82
N THR A 207 -11.45 -1.64 2.76
CA THR A 207 -10.71 -2.90 2.68
C THR A 207 -11.64 -4.05 2.36
N SER A 208 -11.11 -5.11 1.73
CA SER A 208 -11.86 -6.35 1.53
C SER A 208 -12.08 -7.03 2.88
N GLY A 209 -13.26 -6.83 3.47
CA GLY A 209 -13.65 -7.49 4.73
C GLY A 209 -13.80 -9.01 4.59
N SER A 210 -13.61 -9.74 5.70
CA SER A 210 -13.86 -11.18 5.79
C SER A 210 -15.36 -11.53 5.82
N THR A 211 -16.24 -10.55 6.10
CA THR A 211 -17.67 -10.72 6.36
C THR A 211 -18.59 -10.46 5.15
N GLY A 212 -18.06 -10.35 3.94
CA GLY A 212 -18.82 -10.16 2.70
C GLY A 212 -18.88 -8.72 2.18
N TYR A 213 -18.97 -7.71 3.04
CA TYR A 213 -18.90 -6.30 2.66
C TYR A 213 -17.57 -5.65 3.06
N PRO A 214 -17.02 -4.73 2.23
CA PRO A 214 -15.81 -3.99 2.57
C PRO A 214 -16.01 -3.13 3.83
N LYS A 215 -14.99 -3.09 4.71
CA LYS A 215 -14.98 -2.22 5.87
C LYS A 215 -14.38 -0.85 5.52
N GLY A 216 -15.02 0.24 5.93
CA GLY A 216 -14.49 1.60 5.77
C GLY A 216 -13.51 1.94 6.89
N VAL A 217 -12.24 2.07 6.58
CA VAL A 217 -11.18 2.45 7.50
C VAL A 217 -11.12 3.97 7.60
N VAL A 218 -11.47 4.52 8.76
CA VAL A 218 -11.49 5.98 9.01
C VAL A 218 -10.15 6.43 9.55
N THR A 219 -9.52 7.38 8.87
CA THR A 219 -8.21 7.92 9.22
C THR A 219 -8.24 9.43 9.41
N THR A 220 -7.45 9.95 10.36
CA THR A 220 -7.38 11.37 10.68
C THR A 220 -6.28 12.08 9.91
N HIS A 221 -6.33 13.41 9.82
CA HIS A 221 -5.27 14.20 9.19
C HIS A 221 -3.89 13.84 9.75
N ARG A 222 -3.75 13.80 11.06
CA ARG A 222 -2.48 13.44 11.74
C ARG A 222 -2.01 12.04 11.37
N SER A 223 -2.92 11.05 11.41
CA SER A 223 -2.54 9.66 11.16
C SER A 223 -2.03 9.44 9.73
N ILE A 224 -2.62 10.15 8.77
CA ILE A 224 -2.20 10.14 7.36
C ILE A 224 -0.82 10.78 7.19
N ILE A 225 -0.62 11.99 7.73
CA ILE A 225 0.63 12.76 7.56
C ILE A 225 1.81 12.07 8.23
N ASN A 226 1.59 11.43 9.38
CA ASN A 226 2.67 10.79 10.12
C ASN A 226 3.41 9.74 9.29
N THR A 227 2.71 9.04 8.40
CA THR A 227 3.30 7.97 7.58
C THR A 227 4.35 8.48 6.59
N PRO A 228 4.05 9.39 5.64
CA PRO A 228 5.06 9.90 4.71
C PRO A 228 6.20 10.64 5.42
N VAL A 229 5.93 11.32 6.53
CA VAL A 229 6.97 11.96 7.34
C VAL A 229 7.88 10.93 8.01
N ALA A 230 7.33 9.82 8.54
CA ALA A 230 8.12 8.72 9.10
C ALA A 230 9.00 8.04 8.05
N TRP A 231 8.52 7.92 6.81
CA TRP A 231 9.34 7.40 5.71
C TRP A 231 10.42 8.39 5.26
N ALA A 232 10.12 9.69 5.21
CA ALA A 232 11.13 10.73 4.97
C ALA A 232 12.20 10.73 6.07
N PHE A 233 11.80 10.53 7.32
CA PHE A 233 12.71 10.35 8.46
C PHE A 233 13.62 9.12 8.28
N LEU A 234 13.06 7.96 7.87
CA LEU A 234 13.89 6.78 7.54
C LEU A 234 14.86 7.06 6.40
N GLY A 235 14.45 7.80 5.37
CA GLY A 235 15.33 8.26 4.29
C GLY A 235 16.47 9.14 4.82
N SER A 236 16.16 10.06 5.74
CA SER A 236 17.18 10.89 6.42
C SER A 236 18.15 10.04 7.25
N MET A 237 17.66 9.03 7.97
CA MET A 237 18.52 8.08 8.67
C MET A 237 19.41 7.30 7.69
N ALA A 238 18.84 6.80 6.59
CA ALA A 238 19.59 6.04 5.58
C ALA A 238 20.70 6.88 4.91
N SER A 239 20.49 8.18 4.73
CA SER A 239 21.50 9.10 4.18
C SER A 239 22.73 9.29 5.09
N GLN A 240 22.62 8.94 6.38
CA GLN A 240 23.73 8.99 7.35
C GLN A 240 24.54 7.68 7.41
N LEU A 241 24.14 6.66 6.62
CA LEU A 241 24.77 5.34 6.66
C LEU A 241 25.93 5.25 5.67
N GLU A 242 26.98 4.58 6.12
CA GLU A 242 28.18 4.27 5.34
C GLU A 242 28.37 2.75 5.27
N THR A 243 28.86 2.27 4.14
CA THR A 243 29.35 0.91 3.94
C THR A 243 30.81 0.95 3.53
N ASP A 244 31.50 -0.19 3.55
CA ASP A 244 32.89 -0.31 3.05
C ASP A 244 33.01 0.04 1.55
N GLY A 245 31.91 0.07 0.81
CA GLY A 245 31.82 0.44 -0.61
C GLY A 245 31.35 1.86 -0.89
N GLY A 246 31.05 2.66 0.13
CA GLY A 246 30.48 4.02 0.00
C GLY A 246 29.07 4.16 0.57
N ALA A 247 28.33 5.20 0.15
CA ALA A 247 27.00 5.51 0.66
C ALA A 247 25.96 4.41 0.34
N THR A 248 25.14 4.06 1.31
CA THR A 248 24.05 3.07 1.14
C THR A 248 22.82 3.65 0.44
N PHE A 249 22.74 4.96 0.36
CA PHE A 249 21.61 5.69 -0.20
C PHE A 249 22.10 6.71 -1.22
N ILE A 250 21.58 6.63 -2.44
CA ILE A 250 21.81 7.61 -3.49
C ILE A 250 20.55 8.45 -3.62
N GLN A 251 20.62 9.74 -3.27
CA GLN A 251 19.54 10.66 -3.56
C GLN A 251 19.72 11.17 -4.99
N PRO A 252 18.77 10.91 -5.89
CA PRO A 252 18.81 11.46 -7.24
C PRO A 252 18.69 12.99 -7.21
N GLU A 253 19.36 13.68 -8.14
CA GLU A 253 19.24 15.14 -8.29
C GLU A 253 17.81 15.58 -8.64
N SER A 254 17.10 14.75 -9.42
CA SER A 254 15.72 14.98 -9.83
C SER A 254 14.90 13.71 -9.53
N PRO A 255 14.42 13.52 -8.29
CA PRO A 255 13.69 12.34 -7.92
C PRO A 255 12.36 12.24 -8.67
N CYS A 256 12.08 11.07 -9.24
CA CYS A 256 10.88 10.79 -10.02
C CYS A 256 10.39 9.37 -9.74
N THR A 257 9.10 9.21 -9.48
CA THR A 257 8.48 7.90 -9.22
C THR A 257 7.39 7.56 -10.23
N LEU A 258 7.28 6.30 -10.63
CA LEU A 258 6.19 5.79 -11.44
C LEU A 258 5.08 5.24 -10.52
N ALA A 259 3.91 5.86 -10.56
CA ALA A 259 2.73 5.49 -9.78
C ALA A 259 1.77 4.62 -10.61
N ALA A 260 1.98 3.31 -10.58
CA ALA A 260 1.16 2.32 -11.29
C ALA A 260 0.17 1.60 -10.37
N VAL A 261 0.42 1.57 -9.06
CA VAL A 261 -0.54 1.03 -8.08
C VAL A 261 -1.73 1.99 -7.99
N PRO A 262 -2.98 1.46 -7.95
CA PRO A 262 -4.15 2.33 -7.84
C PRO A 262 -4.11 3.26 -6.63
N LEU A 263 -4.42 4.54 -6.86
CA LEU A 263 -4.37 5.59 -5.83
C LEU A 263 -5.42 5.40 -4.72
N PHE A 264 -6.49 4.64 -4.95
CA PHE A 264 -7.45 4.30 -3.90
C PHE A 264 -6.93 3.27 -2.88
N HIS A 265 -5.71 2.74 -3.06
CA HIS A 265 -5.00 1.96 -2.05
C HIS A 265 -3.92 2.80 -1.36
N VAL A 266 -3.71 2.58 -0.07
CA VAL A 266 -2.66 3.27 0.71
C VAL A 266 -1.26 3.13 0.11
N THR A 267 -0.95 2.04 -0.58
CA THR A 267 0.31 1.89 -1.33
C THR A 267 0.40 2.94 -2.45
N GLY A 268 -0.67 3.17 -3.22
CA GLY A 268 -0.69 4.20 -4.26
C GLY A 268 -0.72 5.61 -3.69
N SER A 269 -1.67 5.91 -2.81
CA SER A 269 -1.86 7.26 -2.28
C SER A 269 -0.78 7.69 -1.29
N HIS A 270 -0.34 6.82 -0.37
CA HIS A 270 0.60 7.22 0.67
C HIS A 270 2.06 7.09 0.20
N SER A 271 2.45 5.94 -0.39
CA SER A 271 3.86 5.73 -0.74
C SER A 271 4.28 6.34 -2.08
N ASN A 272 3.34 6.68 -2.97
CA ASN A 272 3.66 7.42 -4.19
C ASN A 272 3.22 8.88 -4.09
N PHE A 273 1.93 9.20 -3.86
CA PHE A 273 1.47 10.58 -3.91
C PHE A 273 1.88 11.40 -2.65
N LEU A 274 1.46 10.98 -1.44
CA LEU A 274 1.73 11.79 -0.24
C LEU A 274 3.23 11.87 0.10
N LEU A 275 3.97 10.77 -0.05
CA LEU A 275 5.42 10.78 0.17
C LEU A 275 6.13 11.73 -0.79
N SER A 276 5.69 11.82 -2.04
CA SER A 276 6.30 12.69 -3.05
C SER A 276 6.25 14.17 -2.71
N LEU A 277 5.24 14.59 -1.93
CA LEU A 277 5.10 15.99 -1.48
C LEU A 277 6.21 16.39 -0.49
N VAL A 278 6.58 15.52 0.44
CA VAL A 278 7.62 15.81 1.45
C VAL A 278 9.04 15.54 0.94
N THR A 279 9.17 14.71 -0.09
CA THR A 279 10.46 14.36 -0.70
C THR A 279 10.77 15.13 -1.99
N ALA A 280 9.91 16.06 -2.38
CA ALA A 280 10.04 16.82 -3.62
C ALA A 280 10.22 15.94 -4.86
N THR A 281 9.44 14.85 -4.94
CA THR A 281 9.54 13.83 -5.98
C THR A 281 8.47 14.07 -7.06
N ARG A 282 8.86 14.05 -8.33
CA ARG A 282 7.92 14.05 -9.46
C ARG A 282 7.18 12.72 -9.52
N ILE A 283 5.88 12.75 -9.83
CA ILE A 283 5.04 11.56 -10.00
C ILE A 283 4.67 11.42 -11.48
N VAL A 284 4.90 10.24 -12.03
CA VAL A 284 4.36 9.84 -13.34
C VAL A 284 3.22 8.87 -13.12
N LEU A 285 2.00 9.25 -13.45
CA LEU A 285 0.82 8.40 -13.32
C LEU A 285 0.72 7.43 -14.49
N MET A 286 0.29 6.22 -14.17
CA MET A 286 0.00 5.18 -15.15
C MET A 286 -1.46 4.74 -15.00
N TYR A 287 -2.24 4.86 -16.08
CA TYR A 287 -3.67 4.54 -16.11
C TYR A 287 -3.98 3.12 -15.65
N LYS A 288 -3.24 2.16 -16.21
CA LYS A 288 -3.38 0.72 -15.93
C LYS A 288 -2.01 0.07 -16.10
N TRP A 289 -1.74 -0.96 -15.31
CA TRP A 289 -0.48 -1.69 -15.39
C TRP A 289 -0.25 -2.31 -16.77
N ASP A 290 0.90 -2.02 -17.33
CA ASP A 290 1.45 -2.60 -18.55
C ASP A 290 2.99 -2.49 -18.45
N PRO A 291 3.73 -3.61 -18.41
CA PRO A 291 5.17 -3.59 -18.17
C PRO A 291 5.96 -2.92 -19.31
N ILE A 292 5.52 -3.02 -20.57
CA ILE A 292 6.19 -2.35 -21.69
C ILE A 292 5.99 -0.84 -21.57
N LYS A 293 4.75 -0.41 -21.31
CA LYS A 293 4.47 1.01 -21.08
C LYS A 293 5.23 1.55 -19.86
N ALA A 294 5.41 0.74 -18.83
CA ALA A 294 6.17 1.13 -17.63
C ALA A 294 7.63 1.43 -17.97
N ILE A 295 8.32 0.57 -18.73
CA ILE A 295 9.72 0.81 -19.10
C ILE A 295 9.87 2.00 -20.05
N GLU A 296 8.92 2.23 -21.00
CA GLU A 296 8.87 3.43 -21.84
C GLU A 296 8.74 4.72 -21.00
N LEU A 297 7.86 4.72 -19.98
CA LEU A 297 7.68 5.85 -19.09
C LEU A 297 8.90 6.08 -18.19
N ILE A 298 9.57 5.02 -17.75
CA ILE A 298 10.83 5.11 -17.00
C ILE A 298 11.90 5.81 -17.83
N GLU A 299 12.06 5.43 -19.09
CA GLU A 299 13.00 6.09 -20.00
C GLU A 299 12.61 7.53 -20.29
N LYS A 300 11.32 7.78 -20.70
CA LYS A 300 10.80 9.10 -21.09
C LYS A 300 10.98 10.13 -19.99
N TYR A 301 10.61 9.78 -18.74
CA TYR A 301 10.59 10.71 -17.61
C TYR A 301 11.80 10.58 -16.68
N LYS A 302 12.77 9.71 -17.03
CA LYS A 302 13.93 9.41 -16.20
C LYS A 302 13.53 9.04 -14.77
N VAL A 303 12.56 8.13 -14.65
CA VAL A 303 12.06 7.64 -13.36
C VAL A 303 13.21 7.05 -12.56
N THR A 304 13.32 7.46 -11.29
CA THR A 304 14.41 7.05 -10.39
C THR A 304 13.98 5.96 -9.41
N SER A 305 12.68 5.86 -9.14
CA SER A 305 12.15 4.87 -8.20
C SER A 305 10.82 4.30 -8.67
N PHE A 306 10.59 3.04 -8.32
CA PHE A 306 9.30 2.37 -8.45
C PHE A 306 8.95 1.66 -7.15
N SER A 307 7.71 1.89 -6.68
CA SER A 307 7.13 1.19 -5.54
C SER A 307 5.77 0.62 -5.94
N GLY A 308 5.69 -0.70 -5.96
CA GLY A 308 4.48 -1.42 -6.37
C GLY A 308 4.32 -2.75 -5.63
N VAL A 309 3.55 -3.68 -6.18
CA VAL A 309 3.53 -5.05 -5.70
C VAL A 309 4.74 -5.83 -6.27
N PRO A 310 5.23 -6.88 -5.59
CA PRO A 310 6.45 -7.61 -6.00
C PRO A 310 6.44 -8.08 -7.46
N THR A 311 5.28 -8.50 -7.97
CA THR A 311 5.13 -8.95 -9.36
C THR A 311 5.36 -7.83 -10.38
N MET A 312 4.91 -6.60 -10.11
CA MET A 312 5.17 -5.46 -11.01
C MET A 312 6.68 -5.17 -11.10
N ALA A 313 7.41 -5.29 -9.99
CA ALA A 313 8.86 -5.13 -10.00
C ALA A 313 9.55 -6.20 -10.88
N GLN A 314 9.10 -7.46 -10.81
CA GLN A 314 9.60 -8.54 -11.68
C GLN A 314 9.25 -8.30 -13.15
N ASP A 315 8.03 -7.85 -13.42
CA ASP A 315 7.58 -7.53 -14.78
C ASP A 315 8.46 -6.43 -15.42
N ILE A 316 8.84 -5.38 -14.65
CA ILE A 316 9.78 -4.33 -15.13
C ILE A 316 11.13 -4.93 -15.49
N LEU A 317 11.71 -5.77 -14.61
CA LEU A 317 13.01 -6.39 -14.86
C LEU A 317 12.98 -7.27 -16.11
N LYS A 318 11.96 -8.11 -16.22
CA LYS A 318 11.78 -8.97 -17.38
C LYS A 318 11.56 -8.18 -18.67
N ALA A 319 10.67 -7.18 -18.65
CA ALA A 319 10.44 -6.31 -19.81
C ALA A 319 11.72 -5.60 -20.26
N SER A 320 12.59 -5.20 -19.31
CA SER A 320 13.88 -4.57 -19.63
C SER A 320 14.90 -5.55 -20.26
N GLU A 321 14.88 -6.83 -19.86
CA GLU A 321 15.71 -7.87 -20.48
C GLU A 321 15.25 -8.18 -21.91
N ASP A 322 13.92 -8.18 -22.14
CA ASP A 322 13.32 -8.45 -23.44
C ASP A 322 13.44 -7.25 -24.42
N ASN A 323 13.68 -6.01 -23.91
CA ASN A 323 13.79 -4.76 -24.66
C ASN A 323 15.07 -3.98 -24.27
N PRO A 324 16.27 -4.50 -24.58
CA PRO A 324 17.53 -3.92 -24.09
C PRO A 324 17.87 -2.54 -24.69
N GLU A 325 17.15 -2.09 -25.71
CA GLU A 325 17.28 -0.75 -26.32
C GLU A 325 16.67 0.36 -25.44
N ILE A 326 15.76 0.03 -24.52
CA ILE A 326 15.13 0.99 -23.60
C ILE A 326 16.04 1.25 -22.39
N ASP A 327 16.40 2.51 -22.18
CA ASP A 327 17.33 2.92 -21.11
C ASP A 327 16.66 3.03 -19.74
N LEU A 328 16.91 2.08 -18.86
CA LEU A 328 16.48 2.09 -17.47
C LEU A 328 17.59 2.50 -16.47
N SER A 329 18.64 3.15 -16.92
CA SER A 329 19.78 3.55 -16.07
C SER A 329 19.38 4.54 -14.96
N SER A 330 18.33 5.36 -15.19
CA SER A 330 17.79 6.28 -14.19
C SER A 330 17.12 5.58 -13.01
N LEU A 331 16.58 4.36 -13.20
CA LEU A 331 15.88 3.61 -12.16
C LEU A 331 16.88 3.02 -11.16
N VAL A 332 17.01 3.64 -9.99
CA VAL A 332 17.94 3.22 -8.92
C VAL A 332 17.26 2.47 -7.77
N SER A 333 15.95 2.65 -7.59
CA SER A 333 15.19 1.96 -6.53
C SER A 333 14.01 1.20 -7.13
N LEU A 334 13.95 -0.09 -6.83
CA LEU A 334 12.91 -0.99 -7.32
C LEU A 334 12.41 -1.87 -6.18
N GLY A 335 11.36 -1.42 -5.53
CA GLY A 335 10.82 -2.06 -4.35
C GLY A 335 9.31 -2.15 -4.37
N GLY A 336 8.77 -2.49 -3.22
CA GLY A 336 7.33 -2.52 -3.05
C GLY A 336 6.87 -3.18 -1.76
N GLY A 337 5.56 -3.23 -1.63
CA GLY A 337 4.89 -3.78 -0.45
C GLY A 337 3.50 -4.30 -0.79
N GLY A 338 2.73 -4.57 0.27
CA GLY A 338 1.36 -5.03 0.14
C GLY A 338 1.21 -6.53 -0.16
N ALA A 339 2.28 -7.22 -0.53
CA ALA A 339 2.33 -8.68 -0.64
C ALA A 339 3.72 -9.17 -0.22
N ALA A 340 3.81 -10.43 0.19
CA ALA A 340 5.10 -11.07 0.48
C ALA A 340 5.96 -11.14 -0.78
N ARG A 341 7.24 -10.84 -0.64
CA ARG A 341 8.23 -10.97 -1.72
C ARG A 341 9.09 -12.18 -1.47
N PRO A 342 9.15 -13.17 -2.38
CA PRO A 342 10.00 -14.33 -2.20
C PRO A 342 11.47 -13.94 -2.03
N PRO A 343 12.20 -14.53 -1.07
CA PRO A 343 13.62 -14.25 -0.83
C PRO A 343 14.49 -14.43 -2.08
N GLU A 344 14.18 -15.42 -2.92
CA GLU A 344 14.93 -15.70 -4.15
C GLU A 344 14.82 -14.56 -5.17
N GLN A 345 13.70 -13.83 -5.22
CA GLN A 345 13.57 -12.65 -6.07
C GLN A 345 14.47 -11.50 -5.61
N ILE A 346 14.67 -11.36 -4.29
CA ILE A 346 15.55 -10.33 -3.71
C ILE A 346 17.01 -10.66 -4.04
N LYS A 347 17.43 -11.92 -3.83
CA LYS A 347 18.78 -12.41 -4.17
C LYS A 347 19.06 -12.32 -5.67
N ALA A 348 18.08 -12.66 -6.51
CA ALA A 348 18.19 -12.53 -7.97
C ALA A 348 18.35 -11.07 -8.40
N GLN A 349 17.59 -10.14 -7.81
CA GLN A 349 17.73 -8.71 -8.10
C GLN A 349 19.13 -8.20 -7.70
N GLU A 350 19.61 -8.52 -6.50
CA GLU A 350 20.96 -8.14 -6.05
C GLU A 350 22.04 -8.63 -7.03
N LYS A 351 21.96 -9.89 -7.43
CA LYS A 351 22.95 -10.52 -8.30
C LYS A 351 22.92 -9.98 -9.73
N ASN A 352 21.72 -9.86 -10.33
CA ASN A 352 21.56 -9.56 -11.76
C ASN A 352 21.43 -8.06 -12.02
N HIS A 353 20.95 -7.29 -11.05
CA HIS A 353 20.71 -5.85 -11.15
C HIS A 353 21.31 -5.08 -9.96
N PRO A 354 22.63 -5.17 -9.71
CA PRO A 354 23.28 -4.61 -8.50
C PRO A 354 23.13 -3.09 -8.37
N ASN A 355 22.83 -2.39 -9.47
CA ASN A 355 22.59 -0.95 -9.49
C ASN A 355 21.14 -0.56 -9.17
N LYS A 356 20.25 -1.54 -8.89
CA LYS A 356 18.85 -1.32 -8.57
C LYS A 356 18.56 -1.82 -7.15
N ILE A 357 18.46 -0.88 -6.22
CA ILE A 357 18.25 -1.19 -4.79
C ILE A 357 16.87 -1.83 -4.60
N ALA A 358 16.86 -3.04 -4.06
CA ALA A 358 15.64 -3.71 -3.65
C ALA A 358 15.08 -3.10 -2.35
N GLY A 359 13.76 -3.03 -2.25
CA GLY A 359 13.07 -2.59 -1.04
C GLY A 359 11.82 -3.42 -0.76
N VAL A 360 11.48 -3.54 0.51
CA VAL A 360 10.22 -4.12 1.00
C VAL A 360 9.60 -3.21 2.04
N GLY A 361 8.25 -3.21 2.09
CA GLY A 361 7.47 -2.54 3.14
C GLY A 361 6.27 -3.37 3.52
N TYR A 362 5.98 -3.42 4.80
CA TYR A 362 4.80 -4.05 5.37
C TYR A 362 3.96 -3.01 6.10
N GLY A 363 2.66 -3.04 5.87
CA GLY A 363 1.66 -2.19 6.49
C GLY A 363 0.28 -2.49 5.92
N LEU A 364 -0.75 -1.97 6.58
CA LEU A 364 -2.15 -2.19 6.26
C LEU A 364 -2.85 -0.85 6.02
N THR A 365 -4.06 -0.90 5.49
CA THR A 365 -4.90 0.31 5.35
C THR A 365 -5.14 0.94 6.73
N GLU A 366 -5.35 0.11 7.73
CA GLU A 366 -5.58 0.47 9.13
C GLU A 366 -4.38 1.17 9.80
N THR A 367 -3.20 1.06 9.20
CA THR A 367 -1.99 1.77 9.67
C THR A 367 -1.50 2.83 8.68
N ASN A 368 -2.33 3.24 7.71
CA ASN A 368 -1.94 4.14 6.63
C ASN A 368 -0.69 3.64 5.86
N ALA A 369 -0.60 2.33 5.62
CA ALA A 369 0.56 1.62 5.06
C ALA A 369 1.84 1.66 5.92
N ALA A 370 1.80 2.25 7.12
CA ALA A 370 2.92 2.26 8.04
C ALA A 370 3.02 0.94 8.81
N GLY A 371 4.24 0.46 9.00
CA GLY A 371 4.56 -0.77 9.73
C GLY A 371 6.08 -0.93 9.74
N THR A 372 6.60 -1.71 8.82
CA THR A 372 8.04 -1.96 8.72
C THR A 372 8.57 -1.71 7.32
N ASN A 373 9.88 -1.44 7.22
CA ASN A 373 10.59 -1.23 5.95
C ASN A 373 12.01 -1.81 6.04
N ALA A 374 12.53 -2.30 4.92
CA ALA A 374 13.94 -2.60 4.72
C ALA A 374 14.33 -2.41 3.25
N SER A 375 15.56 -1.98 2.99
CA SER A 375 16.08 -1.81 1.63
C SER A 375 17.58 -2.03 1.56
N GLY A 376 18.08 -2.27 0.36
CA GLY A 376 19.50 -2.43 0.09
C GLY A 376 20.16 -3.52 0.94
N LYS A 377 21.35 -3.23 1.48
CA LYS A 377 22.12 -4.21 2.27
C LYS A 377 21.33 -4.83 3.43
N LEU A 378 20.51 -4.05 4.13
CA LEU A 378 19.69 -4.57 5.24
C LEU A 378 18.73 -5.67 4.79
N LEU A 379 18.16 -5.50 3.58
CA LEU A 379 17.28 -6.49 2.99
C LEU A 379 18.05 -7.66 2.37
N TYR A 380 19.20 -7.40 1.77
CA TYR A 380 20.03 -8.47 1.18
C TYR A 380 20.61 -9.41 2.23
N ASP A 381 20.98 -8.88 3.41
CA ASP A 381 21.44 -9.68 4.55
C ASP A 381 20.31 -10.51 5.19
N LYS A 382 19.05 -10.07 5.07
CA LYS A 382 17.84 -10.70 5.65
C LYS A 382 16.71 -10.75 4.60
N PRO A 383 16.84 -11.55 3.53
CA PRO A 383 15.94 -11.46 2.36
C PRO A 383 14.51 -11.96 2.60
N ASP A 384 14.23 -12.61 3.69
CA ASP A 384 12.91 -13.09 4.12
C ASP A 384 12.21 -12.16 5.12
N THR A 385 12.85 -11.02 5.48
CA THR A 385 12.25 -10.04 6.39
C THR A 385 11.19 -9.18 5.70
N ALA A 386 10.20 -8.75 6.47
CA ALA A 386 9.31 -7.65 6.14
C ALA A 386 9.89 -6.26 6.55
N GLY A 387 11.10 -6.23 7.14
CA GLY A 387 11.78 -5.03 7.60
C GLY A 387 11.64 -4.78 9.11
N PHE A 388 11.99 -3.58 9.52
CA PHE A 388 11.93 -3.13 10.92
C PHE A 388 11.02 -1.89 11.03
N PRO A 389 10.39 -1.65 12.23
CA PRO A 389 9.55 -0.48 12.45
C PRO A 389 10.37 0.81 12.45
N THR A 390 9.77 1.93 12.01
CA THR A 390 10.41 3.25 12.13
C THR A 390 10.74 3.53 13.60
N PRO A 391 12.05 3.66 13.96
CA PRO A 391 12.47 3.79 15.33
C PRO A 391 11.80 4.98 16.03
N LEU A 392 11.39 4.81 17.28
CA LEU A 392 10.71 5.78 18.14
C LEU A 392 9.27 6.15 17.71
N ILE A 393 8.84 5.81 16.47
CA ILE A 393 7.52 6.18 15.91
C ILE A 393 6.57 4.99 15.92
N HIS A 394 7.02 3.86 15.36
CA HIS A 394 6.23 2.63 15.28
C HIS A 394 6.73 1.62 16.31
N GLN A 395 5.80 1.01 17.01
CA GLN A 395 6.09 -0.07 17.97
C GLN A 395 5.43 -1.35 17.46
N LEU A 396 6.12 -2.47 17.62
CA LEU A 396 5.61 -3.79 17.30
C LEU A 396 5.68 -4.67 18.55
N LYS A 397 4.70 -5.54 18.72
CA LYS A 397 4.73 -6.69 19.60
C LYS A 397 4.09 -7.89 18.93
N ILE A 398 4.48 -9.07 19.38
CA ILE A 398 3.88 -10.34 18.98
C ILE A 398 3.08 -10.85 20.16
N ILE A 399 1.83 -11.29 19.93
CA ILE A 399 0.95 -11.79 20.98
C ILE A 399 0.47 -13.20 20.70
N ASP A 400 0.16 -13.94 21.76
CA ASP A 400 -0.49 -15.24 21.67
C ASP A 400 -2.02 -15.11 21.49
N GLU A 401 -2.72 -16.24 21.45
CA GLU A 401 -4.19 -16.31 21.35
C GLU A 401 -4.92 -15.68 22.55
N LYS A 402 -4.26 -15.53 23.69
CA LYS A 402 -4.81 -14.87 24.90
C LYS A 402 -4.56 -13.37 24.92
N GLY A 403 -3.75 -12.85 23.99
CA GLY A 403 -3.35 -11.45 23.93
C GLY A 403 -2.11 -11.11 24.76
N GLU A 404 -1.42 -12.12 25.30
CA GLU A 404 -0.17 -11.93 26.06
C GLU A 404 1.01 -11.77 25.11
N GLU A 405 1.93 -10.85 25.43
CA GLU A 405 3.13 -10.61 24.62
C GLU A 405 4.09 -11.79 24.66
N LEU A 406 4.51 -12.24 23.49
CA LEU A 406 5.44 -13.36 23.33
C LEU A 406 6.90 -12.88 23.31
N PRO A 407 7.85 -13.71 23.80
CA PRO A 407 9.27 -13.46 23.68
C PRO A 407 9.75 -13.34 22.23
N THR A 408 10.87 -12.64 22.04
CA THR A 408 11.56 -12.55 20.75
C THR A 408 11.82 -13.94 20.15
N GLY A 409 11.53 -14.09 18.87
CA GLY A 409 11.67 -15.35 18.11
C GLY A 409 10.42 -16.24 18.13
N GLU A 410 9.49 -16.04 19.05
CA GLU A 410 8.23 -16.79 19.08
C GLU A 410 7.22 -16.24 18.07
N VAL A 411 6.39 -17.14 17.54
CA VAL A 411 5.42 -16.85 16.46
C VAL A 411 4.05 -16.60 17.07
N GLY A 412 3.44 -15.47 16.71
CA GLY A 412 2.09 -15.09 17.14
C GLY A 412 1.51 -13.98 16.26
N GLU A 413 0.43 -13.36 16.72
CA GLU A 413 -0.20 -12.25 15.98
C GLU A 413 0.64 -10.97 16.10
N VAL A 414 0.88 -10.31 14.97
CA VAL A 414 1.58 -9.04 14.90
C VAL A 414 0.67 -7.90 15.32
N CYS A 415 1.07 -7.14 16.34
CA CYS A 415 0.38 -5.92 16.77
C CYS A 415 1.24 -4.69 16.51
N ILE A 416 0.59 -3.59 16.07
CA ILE A 416 1.24 -2.33 15.71
C ILE A 416 0.65 -1.19 16.52
N LYS A 417 1.52 -0.42 17.22
CA LYS A 417 1.12 0.83 17.89
C LYS A 417 1.82 2.00 17.24
N SER A 418 1.04 2.93 16.71
CA SER A 418 1.53 4.13 16.05
C SER A 418 0.44 5.18 15.98
N VAL A 419 0.84 6.45 15.91
CA VAL A 419 -0.08 7.55 15.59
C VAL A 419 -0.64 7.45 14.16
N SER A 420 -0.01 6.64 13.30
CA SER A 420 -0.51 6.30 11.96
C SER A 420 -1.70 5.34 11.98
N ASN A 421 -2.03 4.72 13.12
CA ASN A 421 -3.16 3.81 13.21
C ASN A 421 -4.49 4.54 12.96
N PHE A 422 -5.41 3.86 12.32
CA PHE A 422 -6.75 4.35 12.03
C PHE A 422 -7.52 4.74 13.29
N ARG A 423 -8.58 5.54 13.12
CA ARG A 423 -9.43 5.92 14.25
C ARG A 423 -10.46 4.84 14.59
N CYS A 424 -11.13 4.31 13.57
CA CYS A 424 -12.14 3.25 13.71
C CYS A 424 -12.50 2.64 12.35
N TYR A 425 -13.24 1.56 12.36
CA TYR A 425 -14.05 1.14 11.22
C TYR A 425 -15.36 1.92 11.21
N LEU A 426 -15.73 2.46 10.06
CA LEU A 426 -16.93 3.25 9.88
C LEU A 426 -18.17 2.44 10.26
N LYS A 427 -18.97 2.95 11.23
CA LYS A 427 -20.22 2.32 11.70
C LYS A 427 -20.06 0.86 12.17
N ASP A 428 -18.86 0.45 12.54
CA ASP A 428 -18.58 -0.91 13.04
C ASP A 428 -17.73 -0.84 14.32
N GLU A 429 -18.40 -0.51 15.43
CA GLU A 429 -17.78 -0.40 16.74
C GLU A 429 -17.24 -1.74 17.23
N GLN A 430 -17.95 -2.84 16.93
CA GLN A 430 -17.51 -4.17 17.32
C GLN A 430 -16.17 -4.53 16.65
N ALA A 431 -16.08 -4.41 15.33
CA ALA A 431 -14.84 -4.69 14.63
C ALA A 431 -13.70 -3.74 15.03
N THR A 432 -14.03 -2.49 15.36
CA THR A 432 -13.05 -1.53 15.89
C THR A 432 -12.46 -2.01 17.20
N ASN A 433 -13.30 -2.38 18.18
CA ASN A 433 -12.86 -2.84 19.50
C ASN A 433 -12.15 -4.21 19.46
N GLU A 434 -12.50 -5.07 18.49
CA GLU A 434 -11.80 -6.34 18.28
C GLU A 434 -10.39 -6.14 17.69
N SER A 435 -10.18 -5.07 16.91
CA SER A 435 -8.92 -4.83 16.17
C SER A 435 -8.02 -3.80 16.81
N LEU A 436 -8.55 -2.82 17.54
CA LEU A 436 -7.81 -1.74 18.18
C LEU A 436 -8.11 -1.71 19.68
N ASP A 437 -7.12 -2.03 20.50
CA ASP A 437 -7.29 -2.06 21.94
C ASP A 437 -7.23 -0.66 22.59
N LEU A 438 -7.58 -0.59 23.88
CA LEU A 438 -7.60 0.65 24.66
C LEU A 438 -6.20 1.28 24.84
N GLU A 439 -5.14 0.52 24.65
CA GLU A 439 -3.75 0.97 24.74
C GLU A 439 -3.22 1.48 23.39
N GLY A 440 -4.05 1.41 22.31
CA GLY A 440 -3.70 1.86 20.96
C GLY A 440 -2.95 0.84 20.12
N TRP A 441 -2.94 -0.44 20.53
CA TRP A 441 -2.39 -1.53 19.72
C TRP A 441 -3.43 -2.01 18.71
N PHE A 442 -3.05 -1.99 17.46
CA PHE A 442 -3.82 -2.55 16.35
C PHE A 442 -3.39 -3.99 16.09
N ARG A 443 -4.32 -4.92 16.15
CA ARG A 443 -4.17 -6.34 15.84
C ARG A 443 -4.29 -6.51 14.33
N SER A 444 -3.20 -6.91 13.68
CA SER A 444 -3.13 -6.92 12.21
C SER A 444 -3.86 -8.10 11.56
N GLY A 445 -4.10 -9.17 12.30
CA GLY A 445 -4.54 -10.45 11.76
C GLY A 445 -3.46 -11.18 10.94
N ASP A 446 -2.23 -10.68 10.94
CA ASP A 446 -1.08 -11.34 10.34
C ASP A 446 -0.25 -12.05 11.43
N VAL A 447 0.27 -13.22 11.12
CA VAL A 447 1.12 -14.03 12.00
C VAL A 447 2.58 -13.81 11.66
N GLY A 448 3.42 -13.58 12.66
CA GLY A 448 4.85 -13.33 12.46
C GLY A 448 5.67 -13.47 13.73
N CYS A 449 6.95 -13.16 13.62
CA CYS A 449 7.88 -13.10 14.76
C CYS A 449 8.88 -11.95 14.55
N LEU A 450 9.47 -11.49 15.66
CA LEU A 450 10.57 -10.52 15.66
C LEU A 450 11.88 -11.24 15.97
N ASP A 451 12.96 -10.89 15.27
CA ASP A 451 14.30 -11.35 15.64
C ASP A 451 14.93 -10.45 16.72
N GLU A 452 16.14 -10.82 17.20
CA GLU A 452 16.89 -10.10 18.24
C GLU A 452 17.27 -8.66 17.82
N ASP A 453 17.27 -8.37 16.54
CA ASP A 453 17.55 -7.05 15.97
C ASP A 453 16.25 -6.26 15.69
N GLY A 454 15.07 -6.80 16.00
CA GLY A 454 13.77 -6.18 15.82
C GLY A 454 13.28 -6.17 14.36
N PHE A 455 13.79 -7.07 13.50
CA PHE A 455 13.22 -7.30 12.17
C PHE A 455 12.02 -8.21 12.24
N LEU A 456 10.98 -7.86 11.50
CA LEU A 456 9.74 -8.61 11.41
C LEU A 456 9.81 -9.66 10.30
N TYR A 457 9.33 -10.86 10.60
CA TYR A 457 9.15 -11.95 9.64
C TYR A 457 7.68 -12.36 9.63
N ILE A 458 6.98 -12.06 8.55
CA ILE A 458 5.58 -12.48 8.36
C ILE A 458 5.57 -13.94 7.93
N LYS A 459 4.77 -14.74 8.62
CA LYS A 459 4.60 -16.17 8.34
C LYS A 459 3.35 -16.44 7.51
N ASP A 460 2.21 -15.85 7.87
CA ASP A 460 0.95 -15.93 7.10
C ASP A 460 -0.09 -14.95 7.66
N ARG A 461 -1.31 -15.02 7.14
CA ARG A 461 -2.50 -14.42 7.76
C ARG A 461 -3.22 -15.44 8.62
N ILE A 462 -3.77 -15.02 9.76
CA ILE A 462 -4.55 -15.91 10.66
C ILE A 462 -5.65 -16.64 9.87
N LYS A 463 -6.36 -15.94 8.98
CA LYS A 463 -7.42 -16.49 8.14
C LYS A 463 -6.96 -17.36 6.97
N ASP A 464 -5.70 -17.31 6.61
CA ASP A 464 -5.11 -18.06 5.49
C ASP A 464 -4.29 -19.27 5.99
N ILE A 465 -4.07 -19.37 7.31
CA ILE A 465 -3.49 -20.58 7.94
C ILE A 465 -4.44 -21.76 7.72
N VAL A 466 -3.90 -22.85 7.22
CA VAL A 466 -4.65 -24.10 7.01
C VAL A 466 -4.53 -24.97 8.25
N ILE A 467 -5.67 -25.28 8.87
CA ILE A 467 -5.73 -26.13 10.07
C ILE A 467 -5.96 -27.58 9.64
N ARG A 468 -4.86 -28.33 9.51
CA ARG A 468 -4.90 -29.71 9.01
C ARG A 468 -4.62 -30.71 10.13
N GLY A 469 -5.65 -31.39 10.62
CA GLY A 469 -5.51 -32.41 11.66
C GLY A 469 -4.96 -31.86 12.99
N GLY A 470 -5.21 -30.58 13.29
CA GLY A 470 -4.72 -29.89 14.47
C GLY A 470 -3.37 -29.18 14.26
N GLU A 471 -2.74 -29.30 13.09
CA GLU A 471 -1.51 -28.58 12.74
C GLU A 471 -1.84 -27.29 12.00
N ASN A 472 -1.27 -26.18 12.46
CA ASN A 472 -1.37 -24.85 11.82
C ASN A 472 -0.30 -24.74 10.72
N ILE A 473 -0.71 -24.67 9.46
CA ILE A 473 0.18 -24.66 8.31
C ILE A 473 0.13 -23.27 7.64
N ALA A 474 1.26 -22.60 7.61
CA ALA A 474 1.43 -21.33 6.90
C ALA A 474 1.56 -21.55 5.40
N CYS A 475 0.63 -21.02 4.60
CA CYS A 475 0.64 -21.14 3.15
C CYS A 475 1.85 -20.45 2.51
N LEU A 476 2.24 -19.27 3.02
CA LEU A 476 3.36 -18.50 2.51
C LEU A 476 4.70 -19.26 2.59
N GLU A 477 4.91 -20.07 3.62
CA GLU A 477 6.09 -20.94 3.74
C GLU A 477 6.22 -21.89 2.54
N ILE A 478 5.09 -22.51 2.17
CA ILE A 478 5.04 -23.47 1.06
C ILE A 478 5.20 -22.74 -0.27
N GLU A 479 4.53 -21.61 -0.46
CA GLU A 479 4.62 -20.77 -1.65
C GLU A 479 6.07 -20.31 -1.89
N ALA A 480 6.78 -19.88 -0.84
CA ALA A 480 8.18 -19.50 -0.91
C ALA A 480 9.07 -20.65 -1.39
N VAL A 481 8.92 -21.84 -0.81
CA VAL A 481 9.68 -23.03 -1.21
C VAL A 481 9.34 -23.46 -2.65
N MET A 482 8.06 -23.39 -3.06
CA MET A 482 7.67 -23.75 -4.42
C MET A 482 8.33 -22.85 -5.47
N THR A 483 8.42 -21.54 -5.21
CA THR A 483 9.05 -20.57 -6.13
C THR A 483 10.57 -20.69 -6.22
N GLU A 484 11.22 -21.51 -5.40
CA GLU A 484 12.65 -21.88 -5.61
C GLU A 484 12.85 -22.86 -6.78
N HIS A 485 11.76 -23.51 -7.25
CA HIS A 485 11.86 -24.43 -8.38
C HIS A 485 11.87 -23.66 -9.72
N PRO A 486 12.87 -23.92 -10.62
CA PRO A 486 13.05 -23.14 -11.85
C PRO A 486 11.85 -23.10 -12.80
N ALA A 487 10.97 -24.10 -12.75
CA ALA A 487 9.78 -24.15 -13.58
C ALA A 487 8.60 -23.34 -13.02
N ILE A 488 8.63 -22.92 -11.77
CA ILE A 488 7.51 -22.25 -11.09
C ILE A 488 7.75 -20.75 -11.04
N ALA A 489 6.88 -19.98 -11.69
CA ALA A 489 6.89 -18.53 -11.63
C ALA A 489 6.17 -18.01 -10.39
N GLU A 490 4.99 -18.59 -10.09
CA GLU A 490 4.15 -18.22 -8.96
C GLU A 490 3.44 -19.45 -8.40
N ALA A 491 3.16 -19.43 -7.11
CA ALA A 491 2.32 -20.41 -6.45
C ALA A 491 1.37 -19.72 -5.46
N SER A 492 0.16 -20.24 -5.33
CA SER A 492 -0.81 -19.81 -4.31
C SER A 492 -1.39 -21.03 -3.63
N VAL A 493 -1.10 -21.17 -2.34
CA VAL A 493 -1.51 -22.29 -1.50
C VAL A 493 -2.71 -21.86 -0.66
N PHE A 494 -3.70 -22.74 -0.52
CA PHE A 494 -4.91 -22.50 0.27
C PHE A 494 -5.51 -23.80 0.83
N GLY A 495 -6.34 -23.67 1.86
CA GLY A 495 -7.06 -24.79 2.47
C GLY A 495 -8.33 -25.14 1.70
N LEU A 496 -8.60 -26.43 1.54
CA LEU A 496 -9.88 -26.98 1.09
C LEU A 496 -10.54 -27.77 2.23
N PRO A 497 -11.87 -27.79 2.33
CA PRO A 497 -12.57 -28.63 3.30
C PRO A 497 -12.16 -30.11 3.18
N ASP A 498 -11.90 -30.76 4.31
CA ASP A 498 -11.58 -32.20 4.40
C ASP A 498 -12.34 -32.81 5.57
N GLU A 499 -13.15 -33.86 5.31
CA GLU A 499 -14.02 -34.50 6.31
C GLU A 499 -13.25 -35.06 7.52
N ARG A 500 -12.01 -35.52 7.31
CA ARG A 500 -11.22 -36.18 8.35
C ARG A 500 -10.25 -35.22 9.05
N LEU A 501 -9.66 -34.29 8.31
CA LEU A 501 -8.57 -33.46 8.80
C LEU A 501 -9.01 -32.01 9.08
N GLY A 502 -10.28 -31.66 8.82
CA GLY A 502 -10.80 -30.31 8.84
C GLY A 502 -10.49 -29.59 7.54
N GLU A 503 -9.20 -29.43 7.22
CA GLU A 503 -8.74 -28.88 5.95
C GLU A 503 -7.62 -29.73 5.34
N SER A 504 -7.48 -29.61 4.02
CA SER A 504 -6.37 -30.15 3.23
C SER A 504 -5.75 -29.06 2.38
N LEU A 505 -4.46 -29.17 2.09
CA LEU A 505 -3.74 -28.19 1.28
C LEU A 505 -3.95 -28.41 -0.20
N ALA A 506 -4.18 -27.30 -0.92
CA ALA A 506 -4.22 -27.23 -2.37
C ALA A 506 -3.41 -26.04 -2.89
N THR A 507 -3.02 -26.06 -4.16
CA THR A 507 -2.25 -24.98 -4.77
C THR A 507 -2.60 -24.78 -6.23
N ARG A 508 -2.62 -23.50 -6.67
CA ARG A 508 -2.53 -23.13 -8.09
C ARG A 508 -1.11 -22.62 -8.40
N ILE A 509 -0.58 -23.05 -9.52
CA ILE A 509 0.82 -22.84 -9.92
C ILE A 509 0.83 -22.21 -11.31
N ALA A 510 1.46 -21.04 -11.45
CA ALA A 510 1.82 -20.47 -12.74
C ALA A 510 3.25 -20.88 -13.10
N LEU A 511 3.44 -21.35 -14.32
CA LEU A 511 4.74 -21.85 -14.80
C LEU A 511 5.53 -20.74 -15.51
N ASN A 512 6.84 -20.84 -15.45
CA ASN A 512 7.73 -20.04 -16.27
C ASN A 512 7.51 -20.39 -17.77
N PRO A 513 7.60 -19.43 -18.69
CA PRO A 513 7.35 -19.65 -20.11
C PRO A 513 8.14 -20.82 -20.69
N GLY A 514 7.45 -21.73 -21.38
CA GLY A 514 8.04 -22.92 -21.99
C GLY A 514 8.47 -24.02 -21.04
N MET A 515 8.22 -23.86 -19.74
CA MET A 515 8.55 -24.88 -18.74
C MET A 515 7.34 -25.79 -18.48
N THR A 516 7.61 -27.02 -18.09
CA THR A 516 6.60 -28.00 -17.66
C THR A 516 7.07 -28.71 -16.39
N ILE A 517 6.16 -29.04 -15.52
CA ILE A 517 6.41 -29.81 -14.30
C ILE A 517 5.13 -30.59 -13.95
N THR A 518 5.28 -31.74 -13.34
CA THR A 518 4.16 -32.59 -12.90
C THR A 518 3.95 -32.54 -11.39
N GLU A 519 2.76 -32.88 -10.93
CA GLU A 519 2.46 -32.95 -9.49
C GLU A 519 3.43 -33.87 -8.70
N PRO A 520 3.83 -35.07 -9.21
CA PRO A 520 4.84 -35.89 -8.52
C PRO A 520 6.21 -35.21 -8.42
N GLU A 521 6.62 -34.44 -9.44
CA GLU A 521 7.91 -33.72 -9.41
C GLU A 521 7.89 -32.58 -8.41
N VAL A 522 6.79 -31.79 -8.35
CA VAL A 522 6.61 -30.76 -7.32
C VAL A 522 6.61 -31.40 -5.93
N SER A 523 5.86 -32.48 -5.73
CA SER A 523 5.82 -33.19 -4.45
C SER A 523 7.20 -33.68 -4.04
N SER A 524 7.95 -34.30 -4.95
CA SER A 524 9.31 -34.78 -4.70
C SER A 524 10.30 -33.65 -4.39
N PHE A 525 10.11 -32.47 -4.99
CA PHE A 525 10.91 -31.29 -4.68
C PHE A 525 10.61 -30.78 -3.27
N LEU A 526 9.33 -30.66 -2.92
CA LEU A 526 8.88 -30.22 -1.60
C LEU A 526 9.27 -31.19 -0.48
N GLU A 527 9.17 -32.50 -0.69
CA GLU A 527 9.57 -33.54 0.31
C GLU A 527 11.02 -33.39 0.79
N LYS A 528 11.89 -32.81 -0.01
CA LYS A 528 13.28 -32.55 0.35
C LYS A 528 13.49 -31.32 1.23
N LYS A 529 12.47 -30.46 1.36
CA LYS A 529 12.59 -29.14 1.94
C LYS A 529 11.62 -28.86 3.10
N ILE A 530 10.43 -29.44 3.05
CA ILE A 530 9.39 -29.26 4.06
C ILE A 530 8.80 -30.58 4.53
N ALA A 531 8.14 -30.56 5.68
CA ALA A 531 7.50 -31.73 6.25
C ALA A 531 6.38 -32.26 5.33
N LYS A 532 6.24 -33.57 5.24
CA LYS A 532 5.33 -34.25 4.32
C LYS A 532 3.87 -33.81 4.46
N PHE A 533 3.41 -33.49 5.66
CA PHE A 533 2.04 -33.01 5.91
C PHE A 533 1.76 -31.60 5.36
N LYS A 534 2.80 -30.84 5.02
CA LYS A 534 2.72 -29.51 4.39
C LYS A 534 2.66 -29.57 2.87
N ILE A 535 2.75 -30.76 2.25
CA ILE A 535 2.71 -30.89 0.78
C ILE A 535 1.26 -30.80 0.32
N PRO A 536 0.93 -29.89 -0.63
CA PRO A 536 -0.41 -29.81 -1.20
C PRO A 536 -0.84 -31.14 -1.85
N SER A 537 -2.07 -31.56 -1.56
CA SER A 537 -2.65 -32.82 -2.07
C SER A 537 -3.40 -32.62 -3.40
N ARG A 538 -3.55 -31.37 -3.83
CA ARG A 538 -4.17 -30.98 -5.10
C ARG A 538 -3.38 -29.86 -5.72
N MET A 539 -3.08 -29.96 -7.00
CA MET A 539 -2.27 -28.99 -7.74
C MET A 539 -2.89 -28.70 -9.10
N TRP A 540 -3.08 -27.41 -9.42
CA TRP A 540 -3.49 -26.95 -10.75
C TRP A 540 -2.35 -26.16 -11.38
N PHE A 541 -2.07 -26.42 -12.64
CA PHE A 541 -0.98 -25.77 -13.40
C PHE A 541 -1.55 -24.92 -14.51
N GLN A 542 -0.96 -23.74 -14.75
CA GLN A 542 -1.33 -22.84 -15.82
C GLN A 542 -0.08 -22.09 -16.34
N GLU A 543 -0.15 -21.64 -17.60
CA GLU A 543 0.92 -20.83 -18.21
C GLU A 543 0.71 -19.32 -17.93
N GLU A 544 -0.54 -18.89 -17.79
CA GLU A 544 -0.89 -17.52 -17.46
C GLU A 544 -0.59 -17.21 -16.00
N GLN A 545 -0.37 -15.93 -15.71
CA GLN A 545 -0.24 -15.44 -14.34
C GLN A 545 -1.46 -15.81 -13.48
N LEU A 546 -1.26 -15.98 -12.17
CA LEU A 546 -2.36 -16.24 -11.24
C LEU A 546 -3.34 -15.06 -11.21
N PRO A 547 -4.65 -15.31 -11.00
CA PRO A 547 -5.66 -14.26 -10.88
C PRO A 547 -5.28 -13.20 -9.84
N ARG A 548 -5.58 -11.93 -10.14
CA ARG A 548 -5.24 -10.77 -9.32
C ARG A 548 -6.47 -10.00 -8.88
N ILE A 549 -6.42 -9.46 -7.66
CA ILE A 549 -7.35 -8.40 -7.23
C ILE A 549 -6.84 -7.03 -7.72
N ALA A 550 -7.66 -6.00 -7.56
CA ALA A 550 -7.38 -4.64 -8.04
C ALA A 550 -6.04 -4.05 -7.58
N SER A 551 -5.57 -4.42 -6.39
CA SER A 551 -4.27 -3.99 -5.87
C SER A 551 -3.06 -4.69 -6.51
N GLY A 552 -3.29 -5.64 -7.44
CA GLY A 552 -2.25 -6.47 -8.04
C GLY A 552 -1.84 -7.70 -7.21
N LYS A 553 -2.42 -7.88 -6.02
CA LYS A 553 -2.20 -9.06 -5.18
C LYS A 553 -2.92 -10.28 -5.76
N THR A 554 -2.39 -11.47 -5.49
CA THR A 554 -3.00 -12.75 -5.87
C THR A 554 -4.39 -12.91 -5.27
N ALA A 555 -5.37 -13.31 -6.09
CA ALA A 555 -6.77 -13.47 -5.70
C ALA A 555 -7.02 -14.84 -5.01
N LYS A 556 -6.32 -15.12 -3.89
CA LYS A 556 -6.34 -16.42 -3.19
C LYS A 556 -7.76 -16.88 -2.84
N LYS A 557 -8.62 -15.99 -2.32
CA LYS A 557 -10.01 -16.29 -1.97
C LYS A 557 -10.80 -16.77 -3.18
N GLN A 558 -10.70 -16.08 -4.32
CA GLN A 558 -11.37 -16.48 -5.56
C GLN A 558 -10.91 -17.87 -6.01
N MET A 559 -9.61 -18.13 -6.03
CA MET A 559 -9.05 -19.42 -6.44
C MET A 559 -9.51 -20.57 -5.52
N ARG A 560 -9.62 -20.31 -4.22
CA ARG A 560 -10.17 -21.25 -3.25
C ARG A 560 -11.64 -21.57 -3.53
N GLU A 561 -12.47 -20.55 -3.73
CA GLU A 561 -13.91 -20.69 -4.03
C GLU A 561 -14.14 -21.46 -5.35
N GLU A 562 -13.37 -21.15 -6.40
CA GLU A 562 -13.40 -21.87 -7.67
C GLU A 562 -13.03 -23.35 -7.49
N ALA A 563 -11.98 -23.65 -6.71
CA ALA A 563 -11.54 -25.03 -6.44
C ALA A 563 -12.58 -25.81 -5.63
N ILE A 564 -13.23 -25.20 -4.62
CA ILE A 564 -14.32 -25.81 -3.84
C ILE A 564 -15.48 -26.19 -4.76
N LYS A 565 -15.89 -25.27 -5.64
CA LYS A 565 -16.97 -25.50 -6.62
C LYS A 565 -16.60 -26.58 -7.64
N GLU A 566 -15.37 -26.53 -8.18
CA GLU A 566 -14.87 -27.51 -9.15
C GLU A 566 -14.88 -28.95 -8.59
N LEU A 567 -14.54 -29.07 -7.30
CA LEU A 567 -14.47 -30.37 -6.61
C LEU A 567 -15.79 -30.79 -5.94
N GLY A 568 -16.84 -29.95 -5.96
CA GLY A 568 -18.13 -30.23 -5.31
C GLY A 568 -18.02 -30.36 -3.79
N LEU A 569 -17.17 -29.54 -3.14
CA LEU A 569 -16.92 -29.53 -1.69
C LEU A 569 -17.77 -28.48 -0.95
N GLU A 570 -18.92 -28.06 -1.53
CA GLU A 570 -19.83 -27.05 -0.95
C GLU A 570 -20.57 -27.57 0.30
#